data_96827927d3a1807d623c493ab41c4f61
#
_entry.id   96827927d3a1807d623c493ab41c4f61
#
_cell.length_a   1.000
_cell.length_b   1.000
_cell.length_c   1.000
_cell.angle_alpha   90.00
_cell.angle_beta   90.00
_cell.angle_gamma   90.00
#
_symmetry.space_group_name_H-M   'P 1'
#
loop_
_entity.id
_entity.type
_entity.pdbx_description
1 polymer ?
#
loop_
_entity_poly.entity_id
_entity_poly.type
_entity_poly.pdbx_seq_one_letter_code
_entity_poly.pdbx_strand_id
1 'polypeptide(L)'
;GFGQEHQEVFVRDDRPIGAEACSRALETDPAGIEARLKEELKKLGRKIVVLDDDPTGIQTVHDVYVYTDWKQETLEEAFQDQNSMFFILTNSRGMTSVETERVHREIARNLLSAARRTRKDFLLVSRSDSTLRGHYPLETQTLREELEASGGKRYDGEIIYPFFKEGGRFTLNGVHYVKEGASLTPAGMTEFARDKSFAYHSSYLPNWCQEKSGGAIRAE
;
A
#
# COMPACT_ATOMS: atom_id res chain seq x y z
N GLY A 1 20.39 33.51 -20.48
CA GLY A 1 19.65 32.36 -21.01
C GLY A 1 19.78 31.22 -20.06
N PHE A 2 18.79 30.97 -19.18
CA PHE A 2 18.72 29.75 -18.37
C PHE A 2 18.08 28.71 -19.26
N GLY A 3 18.87 27.68 -19.64
CA GLY A 3 18.36 26.49 -20.30
C GLY A 3 17.46 25.73 -19.34
N GLN A 4 16.19 25.64 -19.66
CA GLN A 4 15.32 24.61 -19.12
C GLN A 4 15.75 23.28 -19.76
N GLU A 5 16.51 22.48 -19.03
CA GLU A 5 16.63 21.06 -19.33
C GLU A 5 15.26 20.45 -19.09
N HIS A 6 14.52 20.22 -20.16
CA HIS A 6 13.37 19.32 -20.13
C HIS A 6 13.93 17.93 -19.88
N GLN A 7 13.84 17.44 -18.65
CA GLN A 7 13.96 16.02 -18.37
C GLN A 7 12.90 15.33 -19.23
N GLU A 8 13.34 14.55 -20.21
CA GLU A 8 12.48 13.62 -20.91
C GLU A 8 11.94 12.63 -19.89
N VAL A 9 10.71 12.86 -19.45
CA VAL A 9 9.95 11.87 -18.70
C VAL A 9 9.79 10.71 -19.66
N PHE A 10 10.35 9.55 -19.33
CA PHE A 10 10.13 8.32 -20.06
C PHE A 10 8.65 7.98 -20.00
N VAL A 11 7.88 8.49 -20.94
CA VAL A 11 6.47 8.15 -21.13
C VAL A 11 6.47 6.75 -21.75
N ARG A 12 6.35 5.72 -20.91
CA ARG A 12 5.88 4.44 -21.41
C ARG A 12 4.49 4.66 -21.98
N ASP A 13 4.28 4.10 -23.16
CA ASP A 13 3.06 4.20 -23.95
C ASP A 13 1.86 3.63 -23.16
N ASP A 14 1.25 4.46 -22.32
CA ASP A 14 0.12 4.14 -21.44
C ASP A 14 -1.14 4.09 -22.31
N ARG A 15 -1.38 2.96 -22.96
CA ARG A 15 -2.59 2.70 -23.75
C ARG A 15 -3.37 1.52 -23.22
N PRO A 16 -4.69 1.47 -23.45
CA PRO A 16 -5.48 0.30 -23.14
C PRO A 16 -4.96 -0.96 -23.86
N ILE A 17 -4.98 -2.07 -23.15
CA ILE A 17 -4.59 -3.40 -23.68
C ILE A 17 -5.71 -4.41 -23.42
N GLY A 18 -5.68 -5.53 -24.14
CA GLY A 18 -6.66 -6.60 -23.93
C GLY A 18 -6.45 -7.31 -22.58
N ALA A 19 -7.54 -7.70 -21.93
CA ALA A 19 -7.50 -8.37 -20.64
C ALA A 19 -6.77 -9.73 -20.65
N GLU A 20 -6.63 -10.34 -21.84
CA GLU A 20 -5.86 -11.57 -22.04
C GLU A 20 -4.35 -11.39 -21.73
N ALA A 21 -3.85 -10.16 -21.70
CA ALA A 21 -2.47 -9.88 -21.31
C ALA A 21 -2.17 -10.33 -19.87
N CYS A 22 -3.15 -10.27 -18.96
CA CYS A 22 -3.02 -10.81 -17.62
C CYS A 22 -2.78 -12.32 -17.62
N SER A 23 -3.49 -13.06 -18.46
CA SER A 23 -3.37 -14.52 -18.52
C SER A 23 -2.01 -14.97 -19.05
N ARG A 24 -1.44 -14.21 -19.99
CA ARG A 24 -0.11 -14.51 -20.56
C ARG A 24 1.05 -14.21 -19.58
N ALA A 25 0.86 -13.26 -18.69
CA ALA A 25 1.88 -12.91 -17.69
C ALA A 25 1.96 -13.92 -16.53
N LEU A 26 0.99 -14.82 -16.42
CA LEU A 26 0.81 -15.74 -15.29
C LEU A 26 1.11 -17.19 -15.67
N GLU A 27 2.26 -17.48 -16.30
CA GLU A 27 2.82 -18.84 -16.25
C GLU A 27 3.38 -19.09 -14.84
N THR A 28 2.49 -19.32 -13.90
CA THR A 28 2.84 -19.62 -12.52
C THR A 28 2.21 -20.95 -12.12
N ASP A 29 2.89 -21.68 -11.25
CA ASP A 29 2.31 -22.81 -10.54
C ASP A 29 1.55 -22.30 -9.29
N PRO A 30 0.22 -22.07 -9.36
CA PRO A 30 -0.52 -21.51 -8.22
C PRO A 30 -0.48 -22.42 -7.00
N ALA A 31 -0.47 -23.73 -7.19
CA ALA A 31 -0.46 -24.70 -6.08
C ALA A 31 0.89 -24.70 -5.36
N GLY A 32 2.00 -24.63 -6.11
CA GLY A 32 3.33 -24.51 -5.55
C GLY A 32 3.55 -23.18 -4.83
N ILE A 33 3.02 -22.08 -5.35
CA ILE A 33 3.07 -20.77 -4.69
C ILE A 33 2.29 -20.78 -3.38
N GLU A 34 1.08 -21.35 -3.36
CA GLU A 34 0.26 -21.44 -2.15
C GLU A 34 0.94 -22.28 -1.06
N ALA A 35 1.52 -23.41 -1.43
CA ALA A 35 2.24 -24.27 -0.50
C ALA A 35 3.44 -23.53 0.12
N ARG A 36 4.23 -22.83 -0.71
CA ARG A 36 5.37 -22.01 -0.25
C ARG A 36 4.92 -20.87 0.65
N LEU A 37 3.84 -20.17 0.31
CA LEU A 37 3.28 -19.10 1.13
C LEU A 37 2.91 -19.61 2.52
N LYS A 38 2.23 -20.76 2.62
CA LYS A 38 1.88 -21.38 3.90
C LYS A 38 3.10 -21.72 4.76
N GLU A 39 4.18 -22.18 4.12
CA GLU A 39 5.44 -22.47 4.83
C GLU A 39 6.12 -21.19 5.31
N GLU A 40 6.21 -20.17 4.46
CA GLU A 40 6.86 -18.90 4.82
C GLU A 40 6.08 -18.15 5.90
N LEU A 41 4.75 -18.18 5.87
CA LEU A 41 3.92 -17.61 6.94
C LEU A 41 4.17 -18.26 8.29
N LYS A 42 4.41 -19.58 8.34
CA LYS A 42 4.78 -20.28 9.58
C LYS A 42 6.14 -19.83 10.13
N LYS A 43 7.08 -19.50 9.24
CA LYS A 43 8.44 -19.05 9.61
C LYS A 43 8.50 -17.56 9.96
N LEU A 44 7.49 -16.77 9.56
CA LEU A 44 7.53 -15.31 9.65
C LEU A 44 7.78 -14.82 11.09
N GLY A 45 7.20 -15.49 12.10
CA GLY A 45 7.43 -15.16 13.51
C GLY A 45 7.00 -13.75 13.92
N ARG A 46 6.28 -13.03 13.04
CA ARG A 46 5.85 -11.65 13.21
C ARG A 46 4.36 -11.53 12.97
N LYS A 47 3.73 -10.58 13.63
CA LYS A 47 2.37 -10.16 13.27
C LYS A 47 2.37 -9.31 12.00
N ILE A 48 1.39 -9.47 11.15
CA ILE A 48 1.13 -8.56 10.05
C ILE A 48 0.10 -7.55 10.53
N VAL A 49 0.48 -6.29 10.59
CA VAL A 49 -0.41 -5.18 10.96
C VAL A 49 -0.76 -4.41 9.70
N VAL A 50 -2.04 -4.32 9.38
CA VAL A 50 -2.53 -3.62 8.20
C VAL A 50 -3.24 -2.35 8.64
N LEU A 51 -2.74 -1.19 8.21
CA LEU A 51 -3.46 0.07 8.35
C LEU A 51 -4.33 0.26 7.12
N ASP A 52 -5.63 0.39 7.32
CA ASP A 52 -6.61 0.55 6.25
C ASP A 52 -7.20 1.96 6.27
N ASP A 53 -7.05 2.67 5.18
CA ASP A 53 -7.47 4.08 5.07
C ASP A 53 -8.97 4.25 4.83
N ASP A 54 -9.69 3.16 4.48
CA ASP A 54 -11.11 3.18 4.15
C ASP A 54 -11.78 1.84 4.50
N PRO A 55 -13.00 1.84 5.09
CA PRO A 55 -13.68 0.60 5.52
C PRO A 55 -13.98 -0.39 4.38
N THR A 56 -13.93 0.03 3.13
CA THR A 56 -14.13 -0.87 1.98
C THR A 56 -12.98 -1.82 1.75
N GLY A 57 -11.83 -1.58 2.37
CA GLY A 57 -10.62 -2.36 2.23
C GLY A 57 -10.66 -3.79 2.72
N ILE A 58 -11.54 -4.08 3.65
CA ILE A 58 -11.69 -5.41 4.28
C ILE A 58 -12.70 -6.32 3.60
N GLN A 59 -13.33 -5.89 2.51
CA GLN A 59 -14.42 -6.65 1.85
C GLN A 59 -14.02 -8.04 1.32
N THR A 60 -12.75 -8.26 1.08
CA THR A 60 -12.23 -9.54 0.56
C THR A 60 -11.50 -10.37 1.61
N VAL A 61 -11.47 -9.90 2.86
CA VAL A 61 -10.77 -10.58 3.96
C VAL A 61 -11.80 -11.12 4.95
N HIS A 62 -11.60 -12.34 5.42
CA HIS A 62 -12.44 -12.97 6.43
C HIS A 62 -11.58 -13.52 7.58
N ASP A 63 -12.20 -13.75 8.72
CA ASP A 63 -11.56 -14.29 9.92
C ASP A 63 -10.38 -13.46 10.43
N VAL A 64 -10.46 -12.13 10.29
CA VAL A 64 -9.49 -11.18 10.82
C VAL A 64 -10.14 -10.19 11.76
N TYR A 65 -9.42 -9.77 12.79
CA TYR A 65 -9.87 -8.68 13.64
C TYR A 65 -9.60 -7.33 13.00
N VAL A 66 -10.56 -6.42 13.13
CA VAL A 66 -10.47 -5.04 12.68
C VAL A 66 -10.68 -4.14 13.89
N TYR A 67 -9.65 -3.43 14.26
CA TYR A 67 -9.68 -2.46 15.35
C TYR A 67 -9.96 -1.07 14.80
N THR A 68 -10.83 -0.32 15.48
CA THR A 68 -11.22 1.05 15.11
C THR A 68 -10.57 2.10 15.99
N ASP A 69 -9.71 1.67 16.90
CA ASP A 69 -8.86 2.51 17.71
C ASP A 69 -7.46 1.88 17.82
N TRP A 70 -6.49 2.63 18.28
CA TRP A 70 -5.10 2.23 18.45
C TRP A 70 -4.55 2.58 19.84
N LYS A 71 -5.41 2.46 20.83
CA LYS A 71 -4.99 2.60 22.23
C LYS A 71 -4.02 1.51 22.60
N GLN A 72 -3.20 1.78 23.61
CA GLN A 72 -2.17 0.86 24.06
C GLN A 72 -2.75 -0.52 24.41
N GLU A 73 -3.85 -0.54 25.16
CA GLU A 73 -4.51 -1.77 25.62
C GLU A 73 -5.06 -2.58 24.42
N THR A 74 -5.69 -1.90 23.48
CA THR A 74 -6.26 -2.50 22.26
C THR A 74 -5.15 -3.16 21.43
N LEU A 75 -4.02 -2.51 21.26
CA LEU A 75 -2.91 -3.04 20.49
C LEU A 75 -2.19 -4.19 21.22
N GLU A 76 -2.06 -4.13 22.54
CA GLU A 76 -1.51 -5.24 23.33
C GLU A 76 -2.39 -6.49 23.20
N GLU A 77 -3.72 -6.35 23.23
CA GLU A 77 -4.66 -7.43 22.98
C GLU A 77 -4.48 -8.00 21.55
N ALA A 78 -4.43 -7.12 20.55
CA ALA A 78 -4.23 -7.52 19.15
C ALA A 78 -2.91 -8.28 18.93
N PHE A 79 -1.83 -7.90 19.61
CA PHE A 79 -0.57 -8.63 19.54
C PHE A 79 -0.60 -9.98 20.24
N GLN A 80 -1.40 -10.14 21.28
CA GLN A 80 -1.50 -11.39 22.05
C GLN A 80 -2.48 -12.38 21.42
N ASP A 81 -3.40 -11.91 20.58
CA ASP A 81 -4.32 -12.77 19.84
C ASP A 81 -3.56 -13.82 19.00
N GLN A 82 -4.21 -14.93 18.68
CA GLN A 82 -3.60 -16.05 17.96
C GLN A 82 -3.48 -15.82 16.46
N ASN A 83 -4.25 -14.90 15.90
CA ASN A 83 -4.21 -14.59 14.47
C ASN A 83 -2.85 -14.00 14.08
N SER A 84 -2.34 -14.38 12.92
CA SER A 84 -1.08 -13.86 12.39
C SER A 84 -1.19 -12.43 11.87
N MET A 85 -2.41 -11.92 11.67
CA MET A 85 -2.70 -10.62 11.08
C MET A 85 -3.89 -9.96 11.78
N PHE A 86 -3.83 -8.63 11.88
CA PHE A 86 -4.97 -7.79 12.25
C PHE A 86 -4.96 -6.47 11.50
N PHE A 87 -6.12 -5.84 11.41
CA PHE A 87 -6.33 -4.56 10.74
C PHE A 87 -6.58 -3.45 11.76
N ILE A 88 -6.12 -2.25 11.43
CA ILE A 88 -6.48 -1.00 12.09
C ILE A 88 -7.14 -0.11 11.05
N LEU A 89 -8.41 0.20 11.25
CA LEU A 89 -9.14 1.13 10.39
C LEU A 89 -8.83 2.56 10.80
N THR A 90 -8.07 3.26 9.98
CA THR A 90 -7.65 4.64 10.26
C THR A 90 -8.65 5.67 9.74
N ASN A 91 -9.41 5.36 8.69
CA ASN A 91 -10.27 6.29 7.94
C ASN A 91 -9.51 7.53 7.39
N SER A 92 -8.21 7.41 7.21
CA SER A 92 -7.34 8.53 6.82
C SER A 92 -7.63 9.09 5.43
N ARG A 93 -8.28 8.33 4.54
CA ARG A 93 -8.68 8.84 3.23
C ARG A 93 -9.59 10.09 3.33
N GLY A 94 -10.40 10.17 4.37
CA GLY A 94 -11.27 11.32 4.64
C GLY A 94 -10.62 12.46 5.44
N MET A 95 -9.38 12.29 5.89
CA MET A 95 -8.66 13.25 6.72
C MET A 95 -7.87 14.25 5.89
N THR A 96 -7.52 15.37 6.49
CA THR A 96 -6.50 16.28 5.96
C THR A 96 -5.10 15.65 6.07
N SER A 97 -4.13 16.14 5.31
CA SER A 97 -2.74 15.67 5.40
C SER A 97 -2.15 15.83 6.81
N VAL A 98 -2.49 16.92 7.49
CA VAL A 98 -2.03 17.17 8.88
C VAL A 98 -2.61 16.17 9.87
N GLU A 99 -3.89 15.87 9.74
CA GLU A 99 -4.55 14.85 10.58
C GLU A 99 -3.99 13.46 10.31
N THR A 100 -3.82 13.12 9.04
CA THR A 100 -3.24 11.85 8.59
C THR A 100 -1.84 11.65 9.15
N GLU A 101 -0.97 12.64 9.05
CA GLU A 101 0.38 12.58 9.63
C GLU A 101 0.33 12.36 11.14
N ARG A 102 -0.47 13.14 11.85
CA ARG A 102 -0.60 13.01 13.32
C ARG A 102 -1.07 11.63 13.73
N VAL A 103 -2.10 11.11 13.08
CA VAL A 103 -2.67 9.78 13.36
C VAL A 103 -1.65 8.68 13.10
N HIS A 104 -0.95 8.71 11.97
CA HIS A 104 0.03 7.70 11.62
C HIS A 104 1.25 7.71 12.56
N ARG A 105 1.71 8.89 13.01
CA ARG A 105 2.74 8.97 14.06
C ARG A 105 2.29 8.35 15.38
N GLU A 106 1.07 8.65 15.80
CA GLU A 106 0.49 8.09 17.03
C GLU A 106 0.38 6.56 16.94
N ILE A 107 -0.16 6.04 15.83
CA ILE A 107 -0.26 4.59 15.59
C ILE A 107 1.13 3.94 15.63
N ALA A 108 2.12 4.49 14.94
CA ALA A 108 3.46 3.93 14.92
C ALA A 108 4.09 3.84 16.32
N ARG A 109 3.94 4.88 17.14
CA ARG A 109 4.44 4.90 18.53
C ARG A 109 3.75 3.85 19.38
N ASN A 110 2.43 3.77 19.30
CA ASN A 110 1.64 2.84 20.07
C ASN A 110 1.90 1.38 19.66
N LEU A 111 2.07 1.11 18.36
CA LEU A 111 2.50 -0.21 17.85
C LEU A 111 3.87 -0.63 18.40
N LEU A 112 4.86 0.27 18.36
CA LEU A 112 6.18 -0.02 18.91
C LEU A 112 6.14 -0.30 20.42
N SER A 113 5.36 0.49 21.14
CA SER A 113 5.17 0.30 22.59
C SER A 113 4.50 -1.04 22.89
N ALA A 114 3.40 -1.36 22.23
CA ALA A 114 2.67 -2.61 22.39
C ALA A 114 3.51 -3.83 21.99
N ALA A 115 4.24 -3.76 20.89
CA ALA A 115 5.12 -4.81 20.42
C ALA A 115 6.24 -5.11 21.45
N ARG A 116 6.84 -4.09 22.03
CA ARG A 116 7.85 -4.25 23.10
C ARG A 116 7.26 -4.89 24.35
N ARG A 117 6.10 -4.45 24.81
CA ARG A 117 5.44 -4.96 26.02
C ARG A 117 4.99 -6.40 25.87
N THR A 118 4.50 -6.76 24.70
CA THR A 118 4.04 -8.13 24.39
C THR A 118 5.18 -9.04 23.91
N ARG A 119 6.38 -8.51 23.69
CA ARG A 119 7.55 -9.22 23.13
C ARG A 119 7.23 -9.82 21.75
N LYS A 120 6.45 -9.12 20.97
CA LYS A 120 6.11 -9.50 19.58
C LYS A 120 6.82 -8.58 18.61
N ASP A 121 7.15 -9.08 17.43
CA ASP A 121 7.60 -8.28 16.30
C ASP A 121 6.46 -8.16 15.28
N PHE A 122 6.54 -7.19 14.39
CA PHE A 122 5.52 -6.98 13.37
C PHE A 122 6.09 -6.52 12.04
N LEU A 123 5.32 -6.79 10.98
CA LEU A 123 5.45 -6.24 9.65
C LEU A 123 4.27 -5.30 9.43
N LEU A 124 4.53 -4.10 8.94
CA LEU A 124 3.50 -3.09 8.72
C LEU A 124 3.15 -2.99 7.23
N VAL A 125 1.86 -2.97 6.96
CA VAL A 125 1.29 -2.75 5.63
C VAL A 125 0.41 -1.50 5.69
N SER A 126 0.71 -0.49 4.89
CA SER A 126 -0.19 0.64 4.65
C SER A 126 -1.07 0.26 3.45
N ARG A 127 -2.33 -0.01 3.72
CA ARG A 127 -3.30 -0.40 2.72
C ARG A 127 -4.14 0.79 2.33
N SER A 128 -4.01 1.20 1.09
CA SER A 128 -4.74 2.33 0.52
C SER A 128 -5.59 1.88 -0.68
N ASP A 129 -6.08 2.81 -1.46
CA ASP A 129 -6.97 2.53 -2.59
C ASP A 129 -6.23 1.83 -3.75
N SER A 130 -6.82 0.75 -4.23
CA SER A 130 -6.30 -0.01 -5.37
C SER A 130 -6.34 0.75 -6.71
N THR A 131 -6.94 1.93 -6.74
CA THR A 131 -6.93 2.87 -7.87
C THR A 131 -6.01 4.07 -7.63
N LEU A 132 -4.99 3.90 -6.76
CA LEU A 132 -3.89 4.85 -6.50
C LEU A 132 -4.30 6.17 -5.81
N ARG A 133 -5.50 6.24 -5.21
CA ARG A 133 -5.94 7.38 -4.39
C ARG A 133 -5.52 7.17 -2.94
N GLY A 134 -5.24 8.24 -2.24
CA GLY A 134 -4.84 8.23 -0.83
C GLY A 134 -3.65 9.14 -0.55
N HIS A 135 -3.24 9.22 0.70
CA HIS A 135 -2.16 10.10 1.17
C HIS A 135 -0.76 9.51 0.95
N TYR A 136 -0.47 8.99 -0.25
CA TYR A 136 0.87 8.57 -0.61
C TYR A 136 1.72 9.77 -1.06
N PRO A 137 3.01 9.89 -0.67
CA PRO A 137 3.76 9.01 0.24
C PRO A 137 3.64 9.38 1.73
N LEU A 138 2.79 10.31 2.09
CA LEU A 138 2.71 10.86 3.45
C LEU A 138 2.56 9.77 4.51
N GLU A 139 1.63 8.83 4.31
CA GLU A 139 1.37 7.76 5.28
C GLU A 139 2.58 6.85 5.46
N THR A 140 3.13 6.32 4.37
CA THR A 140 4.27 5.40 4.42
C THR A 140 5.54 6.09 4.92
N GLN A 141 5.77 7.33 4.52
CA GLN A 141 6.89 8.12 4.97
C GLN A 141 6.81 8.40 6.47
N THR A 142 5.66 8.86 6.96
CA THR A 142 5.43 9.14 8.38
C THR A 142 5.64 7.91 9.25
N LEU A 143 5.07 6.77 8.82
CA LEU A 143 5.24 5.49 9.51
C LEU A 143 6.72 5.08 9.56
N ARG A 144 7.42 5.13 8.42
CA ARG A 144 8.83 4.78 8.34
C ARG A 144 9.69 5.67 9.25
N GLU A 145 9.54 6.99 9.16
CA GLU A 145 10.29 7.94 9.98
C GLU A 145 10.13 7.66 11.47
N GLU A 146 8.91 7.45 11.94
CA GLU A 146 8.63 7.20 13.34
C GLU A 146 9.16 5.84 13.81
N LEU A 147 8.97 4.80 12.99
CA LEU A 147 9.46 3.45 13.28
C LEU A 147 10.98 3.38 13.31
N GLU A 148 11.67 4.06 12.39
CA GLU A 148 13.12 4.13 12.36
C GLU A 148 13.67 4.92 13.54
N ALA A 149 13.09 6.08 13.86
CA ALA A 149 13.54 6.93 14.95
C ALA A 149 13.37 6.27 16.32
N SER A 150 12.25 5.59 16.53
CA SER A 150 11.88 5.02 17.83
C SER A 150 12.17 3.51 17.93
N GLY A 151 12.22 2.81 16.81
CA GLY A 151 12.38 1.36 16.72
C GLY A 151 13.83 0.89 16.60
N GLY A 152 14.74 1.76 16.19
CA GLY A 152 16.16 1.43 16.00
C GLY A 152 16.45 0.50 14.82
N LYS A 153 15.45 0.14 14.00
CA LYS A 153 15.60 -0.62 12.76
C LYS A 153 15.49 0.34 11.59
N ARG A 154 16.25 0.10 10.52
CA ARG A 154 16.13 0.80 9.25
C ARG A 154 15.44 -0.10 8.23
N TYR A 155 14.66 0.52 7.35
CA TYR A 155 14.06 -0.15 6.20
C TYR A 155 14.96 0.02 4.97
N ASP A 156 15.26 -1.09 4.31
CA ASP A 156 16.08 -1.08 3.09
C ASP A 156 15.27 -0.65 1.86
N GLY A 157 13.95 -0.72 1.93
CA GLY A 157 13.06 -0.35 0.83
C GLY A 157 11.59 -0.43 1.21
N GLU A 158 10.76 0.00 0.28
CA GLU A 158 9.29 -0.04 0.34
C GLU A 158 8.77 -0.77 -0.89
N ILE A 159 7.83 -1.69 -0.70
CA ILE A 159 7.18 -2.41 -1.78
C ILE A 159 5.83 -1.76 -2.05
N ILE A 160 5.61 -1.32 -3.30
CA ILE A 160 4.34 -0.78 -3.76
C ILE A 160 3.62 -1.84 -4.58
N TYR A 161 2.46 -2.27 -4.09
CA TYR A 161 1.72 -3.37 -4.67
C TYR A 161 0.20 -3.11 -4.67
N PRO A 162 -0.31 -2.29 -5.61
CA PRO A 162 -1.72 -1.91 -5.66
C PRO A 162 -2.63 -2.95 -6.33
N PHE A 163 -2.16 -4.18 -6.50
CA PHE A 163 -2.90 -5.27 -7.13
C PHE A 163 -4.18 -5.64 -6.35
N PHE A 164 -5.29 -5.79 -7.06
CA PHE A 164 -6.55 -6.23 -6.50
C PHE A 164 -7.37 -6.95 -7.59
N LYS A 165 -7.16 -8.25 -7.73
CA LYS A 165 -7.75 -9.08 -8.79
C LYS A 165 -9.28 -9.06 -8.75
N GLU A 166 -9.87 -9.21 -7.58
CA GLU A 166 -11.32 -9.26 -7.36
C GLU A 166 -12.00 -7.95 -7.79
N GLY A 167 -11.31 -6.82 -7.60
CA GLY A 167 -11.74 -5.50 -8.06
C GLY A 167 -11.33 -5.18 -9.49
N GLY A 168 -10.61 -6.07 -10.18
CA GLY A 168 -10.14 -5.82 -11.54
C GLY A 168 -8.95 -4.86 -11.63
N ARG A 169 -8.05 -4.84 -10.62
CA ARG A 169 -6.85 -4.01 -10.63
C ARG A 169 -5.61 -4.87 -10.83
N PHE A 170 -4.82 -4.50 -11.83
CA PHE A 170 -3.65 -5.28 -12.26
C PHE A 170 -2.46 -4.37 -12.51
N THR A 171 -1.26 -4.88 -12.22
CA THR A 171 -0.02 -4.19 -12.56
C THR A 171 0.79 -5.08 -13.51
N LEU A 172 1.08 -4.58 -14.69
CA LEU A 172 1.86 -5.28 -15.70
C LEU A 172 3.02 -4.40 -16.15
N ASN A 173 4.24 -4.91 -16.06
CA ASN A 173 5.45 -4.17 -16.43
C ASN A 173 5.57 -2.78 -15.79
N GLY A 174 5.09 -2.65 -14.53
CA GLY A 174 5.11 -1.41 -13.78
C GLY A 174 3.94 -0.46 -14.09
N VAL A 175 3.11 -0.74 -15.09
CA VAL A 175 1.90 0.05 -15.39
C VAL A 175 0.71 -0.55 -14.64
N HIS A 176 -0.03 0.30 -13.95
CA HIS A 176 -1.24 -0.08 -13.22
C HIS A 176 -2.48 0.13 -14.07
N TYR A 177 -3.35 -0.88 -14.09
CA TYR A 177 -4.53 -0.93 -14.93
C TYR A 177 -5.80 -1.18 -14.12
N VAL A 178 -6.91 -0.66 -14.64
CA VAL A 178 -8.29 -0.99 -14.24
C VAL A 178 -8.95 -1.79 -15.35
N LYS A 179 -9.51 -2.94 -15.01
CA LYS A 179 -10.24 -3.78 -15.96
C LYS A 179 -11.64 -3.21 -16.20
N GLU A 180 -11.94 -2.96 -17.45
CA GLU A 180 -13.24 -2.50 -17.94
C GLU A 180 -13.70 -3.46 -19.05
N GLY A 181 -14.58 -4.39 -18.71
CA GLY A 181 -15.01 -5.44 -19.64
C GLY A 181 -13.84 -6.32 -20.11
N ALA A 182 -13.55 -6.32 -21.40
CA ALA A 182 -12.47 -7.09 -22.02
C ALA A 182 -11.14 -6.30 -22.14
N SER A 183 -11.09 -5.08 -21.64
CA SER A 183 -9.94 -4.19 -21.74
C SER A 183 -9.34 -3.89 -20.37
N LEU A 184 -8.05 -3.62 -20.35
CA LEU A 184 -7.31 -3.03 -19.24
C LEU A 184 -7.00 -1.58 -19.61
N THR A 185 -7.60 -0.65 -18.87
CA THR A 185 -7.39 0.78 -19.04
C THR A 185 -6.32 1.25 -18.08
N PRO A 186 -5.26 1.96 -18.51
CA PRO A 186 -4.29 2.55 -17.60
C PRO A 186 -4.97 3.40 -16.54
N ALA A 187 -4.60 3.26 -15.28
CA ALA A 187 -5.28 3.90 -14.15
C ALA A 187 -5.36 5.43 -14.29
N GLY A 188 -4.32 6.07 -14.81
CA GLY A 188 -4.26 7.51 -15.06
C GLY A 188 -5.25 8.00 -16.14
N MET A 189 -5.81 7.11 -16.96
CA MET A 189 -6.82 7.42 -17.96
C MET A 189 -8.25 7.27 -17.43
N THR A 190 -8.43 6.71 -16.25
CA THR A 190 -9.74 6.46 -15.64
C THR A 190 -10.28 7.67 -14.88
N GLU A 191 -11.55 7.60 -14.49
CA GLU A 191 -12.17 8.62 -13.63
C GLU A 191 -11.49 8.70 -12.25
N PHE A 192 -10.90 7.60 -11.74
CA PHE A 192 -10.21 7.57 -10.46
C PHE A 192 -9.03 8.54 -10.40
N ALA A 193 -8.33 8.73 -11.51
CA ALA A 193 -7.22 9.67 -11.61
C ALA A 193 -7.64 11.15 -11.53
N ARG A 194 -8.94 11.43 -11.70
CA ARG A 194 -9.52 12.78 -11.65
C ARG A 194 -10.15 13.10 -10.30
N ASP A 195 -9.81 12.34 -9.27
CA ASP A 195 -10.29 12.57 -7.90
C ASP A 195 -9.95 14.00 -7.44
N LYS A 196 -10.86 14.64 -6.69
CA LYS A 196 -10.67 16.04 -6.23
C LYS A 196 -9.51 16.21 -5.28
N SER A 197 -9.24 15.19 -4.45
CA SER A 197 -8.22 15.24 -3.39
C SER A 197 -6.94 14.50 -3.77
N PHE A 198 -7.05 13.46 -4.57
CA PHE A 198 -5.96 12.52 -4.84
C PHE A 198 -5.68 12.32 -6.33
N ALA A 199 -5.92 13.36 -7.14
CA ALA A 199 -5.65 13.31 -8.56
C ALA A 199 -4.20 12.91 -8.88
N TYR A 200 -4.03 12.24 -10.01
CA TYR A 200 -2.74 11.83 -10.57
C TYR A 200 -2.86 11.66 -12.09
N HIS A 201 -1.71 11.57 -12.78
CA HIS A 201 -1.66 11.43 -14.23
C HIS A 201 -1.02 10.10 -14.65
N SER A 202 0.03 9.67 -13.95
CA SER A 202 0.84 8.54 -14.35
C SER A 202 0.24 7.21 -13.93
N SER A 203 0.15 6.27 -14.86
CA SER A 203 -0.20 4.88 -14.61
C SER A 203 1.02 3.99 -14.38
N TYR A 204 2.20 4.41 -14.87
CA TYR A 204 3.47 3.76 -14.60
C TYR A 204 3.91 4.09 -13.16
N LEU A 205 3.98 3.08 -12.31
CA LEU A 205 4.15 3.27 -10.86
C LEU A 205 5.40 4.06 -10.46
N PRO A 206 6.58 3.90 -11.09
CA PRO A 206 7.72 4.77 -10.78
C PRO A 206 7.43 6.25 -11.03
N ASN A 207 6.81 6.58 -12.16
CA ASN A 207 6.42 7.96 -12.47
C ASN A 207 5.33 8.47 -11.52
N TRP A 208 4.38 7.62 -11.14
CA TRP A 208 3.37 7.95 -10.15
C TRP A 208 4.01 8.26 -8.78
N CYS A 209 4.99 7.48 -8.34
CA CYS A 209 5.73 7.76 -7.11
C CYS A 209 6.45 9.12 -7.18
N GLN A 210 7.10 9.41 -8.29
CA GLN A 210 7.75 10.70 -8.52
C GLN A 210 6.75 11.84 -8.51
N GLU A 211 5.62 11.70 -9.20
CA GLU A 211 4.55 12.68 -9.25
C GLU A 211 3.98 12.96 -7.84
N LYS A 212 3.59 11.92 -7.13
CA LYS A 212 2.94 12.04 -5.82
C LYS A 212 3.88 12.52 -4.73
N SER A 213 5.17 12.28 -4.85
CA SER A 213 6.19 12.75 -3.91
C SER A 213 6.73 14.15 -4.24
N GLY A 214 6.21 14.81 -5.30
CA GLY A 214 6.76 16.10 -5.77
C GLY A 214 8.22 16.00 -6.22
N GLY A 215 8.64 14.82 -6.71
CA GLY A 215 10.00 14.55 -7.17
C GLY A 215 10.98 14.08 -6.09
N ALA A 216 10.54 13.92 -4.84
CA ALA A 216 11.40 13.41 -3.76
C ALA A 216 11.78 11.92 -3.97
N ILE A 217 10.89 11.15 -4.57
CA ILE A 217 11.13 9.77 -5.03
C ILE A 217 11.30 9.83 -6.54
N ARG A 218 12.46 9.43 -7.05
CA ARG A 218 12.75 9.45 -8.49
C ARG A 218 12.30 8.16 -9.16
N ALA A 219 11.91 8.26 -10.42
CA ALA A 219 11.47 7.13 -11.24
C ALA A 219 12.64 6.26 -11.77
N GLU A 220 13.87 6.66 -11.55
CA GLU A 220 15.11 6.01 -11.98
C GLU A 220 15.63 5.01 -10.95
#